data_6e95ddaf3c9ce7089f77059105d0e6be
#
_entry.id   6e95ddaf3c9ce7089f77059105d0e6be
#
_cell.length_a   1.000
_cell.length_b   1.000
_cell.length_c   1.000
_cell.angle_alpha   90.00
_cell.angle_beta   90.00
_cell.angle_gamma   90.00
#
_symmetry.space_group_name_H-M   'P 1'
#
loop_
_entity.id
_entity.type
_entity.pdbx_description
1 polymer ?
#
loop_
_entity_poly.entity_id
_entity_poly.type
_entity_poly.pdbx_seq_one_letter_code
_entity_poly.pdbx_strand_id
1 'polypeptide(L)'
;SPALLRLKWAGPRTASGASTPAPAPSAAPAVATGADLRPVLYVLAVGVSKYRDSSLHLDYAAKDASDFVKVFRQQENRLYRKVEVRLLQDDKAKRDDILDGLEWIRREMTARDVGVVFFGGHGVNDSDGVYYYLPQDADVDKLKRSGVIFTEIRNTLASLPGKALFFIDTCHSGNVLGTGRRGIGNDLSAVVNELSSAENGVIVFAASTGRQFAQESAKWGNGAFTRAVIEGMSGEADSSGSGRITHKMLDLYISERVKAMTRGKQSPVTIVPQGIADFPVAVTR
;
A
#
# COMPACT_ATOMS: atom_id res chain seq x y z
N SER A 1 3.49 -67.29 -29.83
CA SER A 1 4.54 -67.61 -28.83
C SER A 1 5.52 -66.49 -28.71
N PRO A 2 5.76 -65.93 -27.52
CA PRO A 2 6.78 -64.91 -27.33
C PRO A 2 8.12 -65.56 -26.99
N ALA A 3 9.16 -65.13 -27.70
CA ALA A 3 10.53 -65.58 -27.47
C ALA A 3 11.13 -64.86 -26.22
N LEU A 4 11.56 -65.63 -25.26
CA LEU A 4 12.28 -65.15 -24.09
C LEU A 4 13.77 -64.98 -24.41
N LEU A 5 14.24 -63.74 -24.41
CA LEU A 5 15.68 -63.43 -24.47
C LEU A 5 16.30 -63.65 -23.08
N ARG A 6 17.19 -64.64 -22.94
CA ARG A 6 18.01 -64.84 -21.74
C ARG A 6 19.31 -64.04 -21.88
N LEU A 7 19.46 -63.02 -21.06
CA LEU A 7 20.72 -62.30 -20.85
C LEU A 7 21.61 -63.10 -19.91
N LYS A 8 22.79 -63.53 -20.37
CA LYS A 8 23.84 -64.12 -19.51
C LYS A 8 24.67 -62.98 -18.92
N TRP A 9 24.68 -62.90 -17.57
CA TRP A 9 25.56 -62.03 -16.83
C TRP A 9 26.97 -62.65 -16.71
N ALA A 10 28.02 -61.94 -17.11
CA ALA A 10 29.43 -62.31 -16.93
C ALA A 10 30.01 -61.49 -15.78
N GLY A 11 30.37 -62.14 -14.72
CA GLY A 11 30.92 -61.55 -13.51
C GLY A 11 32.24 -60.77 -13.71
N PRO A 12 32.62 -59.90 -12.76
CA PRO A 12 33.73 -59.00 -12.92
C PRO A 12 35.10 -59.71 -12.85
N ARG A 13 36.00 -59.33 -13.77
CA ARG A 13 37.41 -59.74 -13.70
C ARG A 13 38.14 -58.86 -12.71
N THR A 14 38.79 -59.48 -11.74
CA THR A 14 39.72 -58.83 -10.80
C THR A 14 40.96 -58.37 -11.56
N ALA A 15 41.22 -57.11 -11.65
CA ALA A 15 42.50 -56.52 -12.02
C ALA A 15 43.10 -55.89 -10.77
N SER A 16 44.22 -56.45 -10.38
CA SER A 16 45.16 -55.88 -9.40
C SER A 16 45.91 -54.71 -10.04
N GLY A 17 45.90 -53.53 -9.39
CA GLY A 17 46.65 -52.41 -9.90
C GLY A 17 46.55 -51.17 -9.02
N ALA A 18 47.61 -50.89 -8.31
CA ALA A 18 48.10 -49.60 -7.84
C ALA A 18 47.13 -48.58 -7.25
N SER A 19 47.18 -48.43 -5.93
CA SER A 19 46.56 -47.36 -5.17
C SER A 19 47.17 -45.98 -5.49
N THR A 20 46.41 -45.16 -6.21
CA THR A 20 46.68 -43.70 -6.28
C THR A 20 46.02 -43.06 -5.06
N PRO A 21 46.65 -42.13 -4.32
CA PRO A 21 46.03 -41.47 -3.18
C PRO A 21 44.86 -40.62 -3.64
N ALA A 22 43.71 -40.76 -2.96
CA ALA A 22 42.53 -39.98 -3.20
C ALA A 22 42.80 -38.46 -2.98
N PRO A 23 42.32 -37.57 -3.84
CA PRO A 23 42.42 -36.14 -3.56
C PRO A 23 41.65 -35.82 -2.29
N ALA A 24 42.22 -34.93 -1.47
CA ALA A 24 41.61 -34.42 -0.27
C ALA A 24 40.22 -33.80 -0.59
N PRO A 25 39.21 -33.96 0.32
CA PRO A 25 37.92 -33.39 0.07
C PRO A 25 38.08 -31.88 -0.12
N SER A 26 37.71 -31.40 -1.31
CA SER A 26 37.59 -29.97 -1.61
C SER A 26 36.66 -29.37 -0.57
N ALA A 27 37.12 -28.35 0.15
CA ALA A 27 36.30 -27.62 1.11
C ALA A 27 35.00 -27.21 0.41
N ALA A 28 33.89 -27.65 0.95
CA ALA A 28 32.58 -27.21 0.50
C ALA A 28 32.55 -25.68 0.52
N PRO A 29 32.00 -25.03 -0.52
CA PRO A 29 31.91 -23.59 -0.53
C PRO A 29 31.21 -23.16 0.76
N ALA A 30 31.83 -22.23 1.49
CA ALA A 30 31.23 -21.63 2.68
C ALA A 30 29.81 -21.19 2.32
N VAL A 31 28.82 -21.75 3.01
CA VAL A 31 27.43 -21.33 2.89
C VAL A 31 27.45 -19.84 3.19
N ALA A 32 27.17 -19.01 2.18
CA ALA A 32 27.05 -17.58 2.33
C ALA A 32 26.06 -17.34 3.46
N THR A 33 26.51 -16.74 4.55
CA THR A 33 25.73 -16.37 5.71
C THR A 33 24.47 -15.65 5.24
N GLY A 34 23.31 -16.25 5.51
CA GLY A 34 22.01 -16.04 4.91
C GLY A 34 21.69 -14.60 4.53
N ALA A 35 21.53 -14.39 3.23
CA ALA A 35 20.93 -13.14 2.73
C ALA A 35 19.59 -12.95 3.45
N ASP A 36 19.36 -11.76 3.99
CA ASP A 36 18.07 -11.39 4.61
C ASP A 36 16.98 -11.40 3.55
N LEU A 37 16.14 -12.45 3.57
CA LEU A 37 15.08 -12.68 2.58
C LEU A 37 13.80 -11.90 2.88
N ARG A 38 13.76 -11.12 3.97
CA ARG A 38 12.62 -10.27 4.25
C ARG A 38 12.41 -9.25 3.12
N PRO A 39 11.15 -8.90 2.78
CA PRO A 39 10.89 -7.91 1.74
C PRO A 39 11.40 -6.51 2.12
N VAL A 40 11.59 -5.66 1.13
CA VAL A 40 11.66 -4.21 1.30
C VAL A 40 10.22 -3.67 1.30
N LEU A 41 9.97 -2.68 2.15
CA LEU A 41 8.75 -1.90 2.12
C LEU A 41 9.02 -0.56 1.42
N TYR A 42 8.27 -0.27 0.38
CA TYR A 42 8.27 1.02 -0.29
C TYR A 42 7.01 1.80 0.09
N VAL A 43 7.17 3.00 0.63
CA VAL A 43 6.07 3.85 1.07
C VAL A 43 6.09 5.16 0.31
N LEU A 44 5.05 5.43 -0.47
CA LEU A 44 4.74 6.74 -1.01
C LEU A 44 3.59 7.34 -0.22
N ALA A 45 3.83 8.42 0.51
CA ALA A 45 2.79 9.11 1.26
C ALA A 45 2.66 10.55 0.78
N VAL A 46 1.46 10.93 0.40
CA VAL A 46 1.10 12.28 -0.06
C VAL A 46 0.08 12.86 0.90
N GLY A 47 0.33 14.07 1.41
CA GLY A 47 -0.59 14.77 2.30
C GLY A 47 -0.60 16.26 2.04
N VAL A 48 -1.75 16.83 1.69
CA VAL A 48 -1.89 18.26 1.40
C VAL A 48 -2.87 18.91 2.37
N SER A 49 -2.34 19.77 3.22
CA SER A 49 -3.11 20.65 4.13
C SER A 49 -3.14 22.08 3.62
N LYS A 50 -2.01 22.56 3.09
CA LYS A 50 -1.84 23.97 2.66
C LYS A 50 -1.87 24.07 1.14
N TYR A 51 -3.07 24.12 0.59
CA TYR A 51 -3.28 24.35 -0.84
C TYR A 51 -2.90 25.77 -1.23
N ARG A 52 -2.56 25.97 -2.51
CA ARG A 52 -2.35 27.33 -3.07
C ARG A 52 -3.60 28.20 -2.92
N ASP A 53 -4.78 27.61 -3.11
CA ASP A 53 -6.07 28.22 -2.77
C ASP A 53 -6.34 27.98 -1.27
N SER A 54 -6.29 29.04 -0.47
CA SER A 54 -6.49 28.96 0.97
C SER A 54 -7.90 28.51 1.40
N SER A 55 -8.89 28.60 0.50
CA SER A 55 -10.24 28.08 0.76
C SER A 55 -10.29 26.56 0.84
N LEU A 56 -9.25 25.87 0.35
CA LEU A 56 -9.08 24.43 0.37
C LEU A 56 -8.27 23.92 1.57
N HIS A 57 -7.83 24.80 2.48
CA HIS A 57 -6.96 24.37 3.58
C HIS A 57 -7.63 23.32 4.47
N LEU A 58 -6.84 22.34 4.90
CA LEU A 58 -7.17 21.27 5.83
C LEU A 58 -6.24 21.32 7.04
N ASP A 59 -6.69 20.80 8.18
CA ASP A 59 -5.91 20.87 9.43
C ASP A 59 -4.88 19.73 9.53
N TYR A 60 -5.20 18.53 9.05
CA TYR A 60 -4.41 17.35 9.41
C TYR A 60 -3.81 16.55 8.25
N ALA A 61 -4.23 16.70 7.00
CA ALA A 61 -3.83 15.82 5.90
C ALA A 61 -2.31 15.67 5.72
N ALA A 62 -1.54 16.78 5.82
CA ALA A 62 -0.07 16.72 5.75
C ALA A 62 0.53 16.03 6.98
N LYS A 63 -0.02 16.30 8.18
CA LYS A 63 0.38 15.63 9.42
C LYS A 63 0.07 14.14 9.37
N ASP A 64 -1.10 13.78 8.85
CA ASP A 64 -1.53 12.40 8.69
C ASP A 64 -0.56 11.60 7.84
N ALA A 65 -0.15 12.13 6.69
CA ALA A 65 0.88 11.51 5.85
C ALA A 65 2.21 11.29 6.62
N SER A 66 2.62 12.27 7.44
CA SER A 66 3.83 12.15 8.26
C SER A 66 3.71 11.08 9.34
N ASP A 67 2.60 11.05 10.08
CA ASP A 67 2.39 10.10 11.17
C ASP A 67 2.17 8.68 10.61
N PHE A 68 1.51 8.54 9.45
CA PHE A 68 1.39 7.30 8.71
C PHE A 68 2.77 6.73 8.36
N VAL A 69 3.66 7.55 7.80
CA VAL A 69 5.03 7.13 7.50
C VAL A 69 5.78 6.65 8.74
N LYS A 70 5.62 7.35 9.88
CA LYS A 70 6.31 6.98 11.13
C LYS A 70 5.97 5.57 11.58
N VAL A 71 4.70 5.17 11.52
CA VAL A 71 4.28 3.84 11.98
C VAL A 71 4.80 2.74 11.04
N PHE A 72 4.88 2.98 9.74
CA PHE A 72 5.49 2.04 8.81
C PHE A 72 7.01 1.95 8.95
N ARG A 73 7.71 3.05 9.22
CA ARG A 73 9.16 3.04 9.50
C ARG A 73 9.54 2.18 10.69
N GLN A 74 8.65 2.04 11.69
CA GLN A 74 8.88 1.17 12.84
C GLN A 74 8.96 -0.31 12.47
N GLN A 75 8.56 -0.68 11.26
CA GLN A 75 8.63 -2.06 10.76
C GLN A 75 9.99 -2.41 10.12
N GLU A 76 10.90 -1.44 10.01
CA GLU A 76 12.27 -1.68 9.55
C GLU A 76 13.02 -2.57 10.54
N ASN A 77 13.78 -3.52 10.01
CA ASN A 77 14.48 -4.58 10.76
C ASN A 77 13.56 -5.51 11.59
N ARG A 78 12.23 -5.38 11.41
CA ARG A 78 11.21 -6.26 12.01
C ARG A 78 10.57 -7.12 10.92
N LEU A 79 9.44 -6.68 10.38
CA LEU A 79 8.76 -7.37 9.26
C LEU A 79 9.50 -7.18 7.94
N TYR A 80 10.10 -6.02 7.74
CA TYR A 80 10.82 -5.65 6.53
C TYR A 80 12.32 -5.49 6.81
N ARG A 81 13.18 -5.90 5.86
CA ARG A 81 14.63 -5.68 5.98
C ARG A 81 15.00 -4.20 5.83
N LYS A 82 14.18 -3.44 5.08
CA LYS A 82 14.36 -2.02 4.83
C LYS A 82 13.02 -1.36 4.59
N VAL A 83 12.88 -0.08 4.96
CA VAL A 83 11.71 0.76 4.66
C VAL A 83 12.15 2.00 3.90
N GLU A 84 11.86 2.02 2.60
CA GLU A 84 12.11 3.15 1.72
C GLU A 84 10.89 4.06 1.66
N VAL A 85 11.09 5.36 1.85
CA VAL A 85 9.97 6.31 1.98
C VAL A 85 10.16 7.51 1.08
N ARG A 86 9.10 7.86 0.33
CA ARG A 86 8.87 9.19 -0.22
C ARG A 86 7.66 9.82 0.46
N LEU A 87 7.91 10.91 1.18
CA LEU A 87 6.89 11.71 1.84
C LEU A 87 6.78 13.05 1.12
N LEU A 88 5.62 13.29 0.55
CA LEU A 88 5.28 14.52 -0.17
C LEU A 88 4.21 15.27 0.63
N GLN A 89 4.56 16.44 1.13
CA GLN A 89 3.66 17.24 1.97
C GLN A 89 3.60 18.68 1.46
N ASP A 90 2.41 19.25 1.43
CA ASP A 90 2.16 20.65 1.10
C ASP A 90 2.92 21.10 -0.17
N ASP A 91 3.85 22.03 -0.06
CA ASP A 91 4.63 22.61 -1.17
C ASP A 91 5.47 21.57 -1.97
N LYS A 92 5.71 20.39 -1.39
CA LYS A 92 6.37 19.23 -2.03
C LYS A 92 5.38 18.23 -2.62
N ALA A 93 4.09 18.49 -2.54
CA ALA A 93 3.04 17.63 -3.06
C ALA A 93 2.34 18.29 -4.27
N LYS A 94 3.12 18.80 -5.22
CA LYS A 94 2.63 19.30 -6.49
C LYS A 94 2.31 18.14 -7.42
N ARG A 95 1.58 18.42 -8.50
CA ARG A 95 1.17 17.41 -9.45
C ARG A 95 2.35 16.56 -9.96
N ASP A 96 3.40 17.21 -10.43
CA ASP A 96 4.55 16.52 -11.02
C ASP A 96 5.33 15.73 -9.95
N ASP A 97 5.50 16.28 -8.73
CA ASP A 97 6.14 15.55 -7.61
C ASP A 97 5.40 14.24 -7.27
N ILE A 98 4.04 14.27 -7.34
CA ILE A 98 3.21 13.09 -7.09
C ILE A 98 3.38 12.06 -8.20
N LEU A 99 3.38 12.47 -9.46
CA LEU A 99 3.61 11.59 -10.61
C LEU A 99 5.01 10.96 -10.56
N ASP A 100 6.03 11.74 -10.22
CA ASP A 100 7.40 11.24 -9.99
C ASP A 100 7.48 10.27 -8.81
N GLY A 101 6.66 10.48 -7.77
CA GLY A 101 6.51 9.55 -6.65
C GLY A 101 5.90 8.22 -7.05
N LEU A 102 4.86 8.25 -7.87
CA LEU A 102 4.21 7.07 -8.42
C LEU A 102 5.16 6.28 -9.34
N GLU A 103 5.90 6.98 -10.20
CA GLU A 103 6.91 6.34 -11.08
C GLU A 103 8.06 5.74 -10.26
N TRP A 104 8.50 6.42 -9.20
CA TRP A 104 9.53 5.92 -8.31
C TRP A 104 9.15 4.57 -7.69
N ILE A 105 7.97 4.44 -7.08
CA ILE A 105 7.55 3.18 -6.43
C ILE A 105 7.44 2.05 -7.46
N ARG A 106 6.95 2.35 -8.66
CA ARG A 106 6.86 1.40 -9.76
C ARG A 106 8.22 0.88 -10.21
N ARG A 107 9.22 1.77 -10.28
CA ARG A 107 10.56 1.43 -10.78
C ARG A 107 11.40 0.69 -9.76
N GLU A 108 11.31 1.05 -8.48
CA GLU A 108 12.19 0.49 -7.44
C GLU A 108 11.69 -0.84 -6.89
N MET A 109 10.40 -1.10 -6.95
CA MET A 109 9.77 -2.27 -6.33
C MET A 109 9.98 -3.54 -7.16
N THR A 110 10.22 -4.67 -6.49
CA THR A 110 10.31 -6.00 -7.09
C THR A 110 9.14 -6.89 -6.66
N ALA A 111 8.98 -8.06 -7.29
CA ALA A 111 7.91 -9.02 -6.95
C ALA A 111 7.96 -9.56 -5.51
N ARG A 112 9.08 -9.39 -4.80
CA ARG A 112 9.24 -9.82 -3.40
C ARG A 112 8.88 -8.74 -2.40
N ASP A 113 8.73 -7.51 -2.86
CA ASP A 113 8.58 -6.34 -2.02
C ASP A 113 7.11 -6.03 -1.73
N VAL A 114 6.89 -5.09 -0.84
CA VAL A 114 5.56 -4.57 -0.50
C VAL A 114 5.54 -3.08 -0.79
N GLY A 115 4.53 -2.64 -1.53
CA GLY A 115 4.27 -1.23 -1.79
C GLY A 115 3.12 -0.71 -0.92
N VAL A 116 3.29 0.47 -0.37
CA VAL A 116 2.25 1.18 0.38
C VAL A 116 2.13 2.58 -0.20
N VAL A 117 0.93 2.93 -0.63
CA VAL A 117 0.62 4.27 -1.12
C VAL A 117 -0.46 4.88 -0.24
N PHE A 118 -0.24 6.12 0.21
CA PHE A 118 -1.18 6.90 1.03
C PHE A 118 -1.46 8.23 0.36
N PHE A 119 -2.74 8.57 0.25
CA PHE A 119 -3.21 9.87 -0.20
C PHE A 119 -4.15 10.50 0.83
N GLY A 120 -3.73 11.62 1.42
CA GLY A 120 -4.52 12.45 2.32
C GLY A 120 -4.72 13.85 1.76
N GLY A 121 -5.95 14.37 1.79
CA GLY A 121 -6.27 15.67 1.23
C GLY A 121 -7.63 15.73 0.56
N HIS A 122 -7.76 16.53 -0.50
CA HIS A 122 -8.99 16.64 -1.27
C HIS A 122 -9.00 15.75 -2.52
N GLY A 123 -10.16 15.19 -2.77
CA GLY A 123 -10.50 14.55 -4.04
C GLY A 123 -11.78 15.14 -4.61
N VAL A 124 -11.88 15.23 -5.92
CA VAL A 124 -13.06 15.75 -6.61
C VAL A 124 -13.35 14.96 -7.88
N ASN A 125 -14.63 14.85 -8.23
CA ASN A 125 -15.04 14.36 -9.55
C ASN A 125 -15.31 15.54 -10.46
N ASP A 126 -14.92 15.45 -11.73
CA ASP A 126 -15.35 16.42 -12.74
C ASP A 126 -16.82 16.18 -13.18
N SER A 127 -17.30 16.98 -14.14
CA SER A 127 -18.66 16.85 -14.68
C SER A 127 -18.93 15.51 -15.36
N ASP A 128 -17.88 14.83 -15.81
CA ASP A 128 -17.94 13.53 -16.47
C ASP A 128 -17.85 12.36 -15.47
N GLY A 129 -17.75 12.66 -14.15
CA GLY A 129 -17.62 11.70 -13.06
C GLY A 129 -16.20 11.15 -12.87
N VAL A 130 -15.21 11.74 -13.54
CA VAL A 130 -13.80 11.32 -13.41
C VAL A 130 -13.22 11.90 -12.13
N TYR A 131 -12.64 11.03 -11.30
CA TYR A 131 -12.02 11.41 -10.03
C TYR A 131 -10.61 11.96 -10.23
N TYR A 132 -10.33 13.07 -9.53
CA TYR A 132 -9.02 13.71 -9.44
C TYR A 132 -8.64 13.90 -7.97
N TYR A 133 -7.43 13.52 -7.61
CA TYR A 133 -6.79 13.98 -6.39
C TYR A 133 -6.26 15.39 -6.61
N LEU A 134 -6.47 16.30 -5.63
CA LEU A 134 -5.99 17.68 -5.71
C LEU A 134 -4.58 17.80 -5.13
N PRO A 135 -3.54 18.05 -5.94
CA PRO A 135 -2.22 18.41 -5.45
C PRO A 135 -2.21 19.83 -4.86
N GLN A 136 -1.11 20.21 -4.23
CA GLN A 136 -0.98 21.51 -3.57
C GLN A 136 -1.22 22.70 -4.52
N ASP A 137 -0.79 22.57 -5.78
CA ASP A 137 -0.88 23.59 -6.82
C ASP A 137 -2.15 23.46 -7.69
N ALA A 138 -3.15 22.68 -7.24
CA ALA A 138 -4.37 22.46 -7.99
C ALA A 138 -5.10 23.78 -8.32
N ASP A 139 -5.62 23.83 -9.54
CA ASP A 139 -6.58 24.82 -10.02
C ASP A 139 -7.88 24.06 -10.30
N VAL A 140 -8.87 24.23 -9.45
CA VAL A 140 -10.15 23.49 -9.54
C VAL A 140 -10.96 23.81 -10.80
N ASP A 141 -10.67 24.96 -11.44
CA ASP A 141 -11.26 25.32 -12.73
C ASP A 141 -10.60 24.61 -13.91
N LYS A 142 -9.42 24.03 -13.68
CA LYS A 142 -8.59 23.36 -14.69
C LYS A 142 -8.16 21.98 -14.25
N LEU A 143 -9.07 21.19 -13.66
CA LEU A 143 -8.79 19.85 -13.08
C LEU A 143 -7.98 18.95 -14.03
N LYS A 144 -8.37 18.89 -15.30
CA LYS A 144 -7.67 18.06 -16.31
C LYS A 144 -6.19 18.41 -16.50
N ARG A 145 -5.75 19.61 -16.09
CA ARG A 145 -4.36 20.08 -16.21
C ARG A 145 -3.62 20.09 -14.87
N SER A 146 -4.32 20.33 -13.77
CA SER A 146 -3.72 20.56 -12.45
C SER A 146 -3.98 19.43 -11.47
N GLY A 147 -5.02 18.63 -11.66
CA GLY A 147 -5.32 17.48 -10.84
C GLY A 147 -4.51 16.24 -11.21
N VAL A 148 -4.34 15.33 -10.27
CA VAL A 148 -3.83 13.97 -10.54
C VAL A 148 -5.04 13.09 -10.82
N ILE A 149 -5.22 12.69 -12.08
CA ILE A 149 -6.34 11.83 -12.48
C ILE A 149 -6.18 10.45 -11.86
N PHE A 150 -7.27 9.89 -11.38
CA PHE A 150 -7.24 8.59 -10.69
C PHE A 150 -6.69 7.46 -11.58
N THR A 151 -6.90 7.52 -12.88
CA THR A 151 -6.37 6.53 -13.82
C THR A 151 -4.85 6.39 -13.76
N GLU A 152 -4.10 7.49 -13.51
CA GLU A 152 -2.63 7.44 -13.31
C GLU A 152 -2.28 6.68 -12.03
N ILE A 153 -2.98 6.97 -10.93
CA ILE A 153 -2.79 6.28 -9.66
C ILE A 153 -3.11 4.80 -9.83
N ARG A 154 -4.26 4.47 -10.40
CA ARG A 154 -4.70 3.09 -10.63
C ARG A 154 -3.72 2.31 -11.51
N ASN A 155 -3.29 2.88 -12.64
CA ASN A 155 -2.37 2.21 -13.56
C ASN A 155 -1.04 1.92 -12.89
N THR A 156 -0.54 2.85 -12.08
CA THR A 156 0.67 2.62 -11.28
C THR A 156 0.46 1.49 -10.28
N LEU A 157 -0.58 1.55 -9.46
CA LEU A 157 -0.88 0.51 -8.48
C LEU A 157 -1.04 -0.87 -9.13
N ALA A 158 -1.75 -0.92 -10.26
CA ALA A 158 -1.97 -2.12 -11.04
C ALA A 158 -0.69 -2.72 -11.64
N SER A 159 0.33 -1.91 -11.86
CA SER A 159 1.61 -2.34 -12.45
C SER A 159 2.66 -2.71 -11.41
N LEU A 160 2.38 -2.56 -10.10
CA LEU A 160 3.33 -2.93 -9.05
C LEU A 160 3.55 -4.45 -9.04
N PRO A 161 4.81 -4.91 -9.08
CA PRO A 161 5.10 -6.34 -9.28
C PRO A 161 4.88 -7.21 -8.02
N GLY A 162 4.77 -6.59 -6.84
CA GLY A 162 4.59 -7.24 -5.54
C GLY A 162 3.22 -6.95 -4.93
N LYS A 163 3.11 -7.20 -3.62
CA LYS A 163 1.91 -6.85 -2.86
C LYS A 163 1.78 -5.34 -2.70
N ALA A 164 0.58 -4.81 -2.86
CA ALA A 164 0.34 -3.38 -2.71
C ALA A 164 -0.84 -3.09 -1.76
N LEU A 165 -0.66 -2.06 -0.94
CA LEU A 165 -1.68 -1.50 -0.05
C LEU A 165 -1.89 -0.04 -0.45
N PHE A 166 -3.13 0.33 -0.71
CA PHE A 166 -3.50 1.70 -1.02
C PHE A 166 -4.43 2.26 0.05
N PHE A 167 -4.00 3.32 0.71
CA PHE A 167 -4.76 4.05 1.72
C PHE A 167 -5.20 5.38 1.14
N ILE A 168 -6.51 5.63 1.13
CA ILE A 168 -7.07 6.88 0.63
C ILE A 168 -7.91 7.56 1.70
N ASP A 169 -7.38 8.66 2.24
CA ASP A 169 -8.00 9.52 3.25
C ASP A 169 -8.29 10.89 2.66
N THR A 170 -9.17 10.89 1.63
CA THR A 170 -9.57 12.14 1.00
C THR A 170 -10.90 12.61 1.53
N CYS A 171 -10.91 13.84 2.06
CA CYS A 171 -12.11 14.51 2.51
C CYS A 171 -13.04 14.85 1.34
N HIS A 172 -14.35 14.83 1.61
CA HIS A 172 -15.35 15.34 0.69
C HIS A 172 -15.28 16.87 0.61
N SER A 173 -14.79 17.40 -0.50
CA SER A 173 -14.77 18.86 -0.74
C SER A 173 -16.12 19.39 -1.30
N GLY A 174 -17.22 18.68 -1.08
CA GLY A 174 -18.54 19.06 -1.60
C GLY A 174 -19.01 20.47 -1.25
N ASN A 175 -18.52 21.07 -0.17
CA ASN A 175 -18.81 22.45 0.21
C ASN A 175 -17.77 23.46 -0.24
N VAL A 176 -16.58 23.03 -0.65
CA VAL A 176 -15.44 23.89 -0.95
C VAL A 176 -15.53 24.46 -2.37
N LEU A 177 -16.16 23.73 -3.28
CA LEU A 177 -16.32 24.17 -4.68
C LEU A 177 -17.54 25.08 -4.92
N GLY A 178 -18.21 25.52 -3.82
CA GLY A 178 -19.35 26.43 -3.86
C GLY A 178 -20.65 25.72 -4.27
N THR A 179 -21.75 26.11 -3.63
CA THR A 179 -23.10 25.58 -3.87
C THR A 179 -23.66 25.87 -5.27
N GLY A 180 -22.91 26.52 -6.14
CA GLY A 180 -23.31 26.94 -7.49
C GLY A 180 -22.93 25.99 -8.63
N ARG A 181 -22.02 25.02 -8.41
CA ARG A 181 -21.59 24.08 -9.46
C ARG A 181 -22.38 22.77 -9.34
N ARG A 182 -23.50 22.70 -10.05
CA ARG A 182 -24.25 21.45 -10.23
C ARG A 182 -23.40 20.46 -11.02
N GLY A 183 -23.13 19.27 -10.45
CA GLY A 183 -22.51 18.14 -11.14
C GLY A 183 -21.11 17.75 -10.66
N ILE A 184 -20.49 18.49 -9.74
CA ILE A 184 -19.23 18.06 -9.13
C ILE A 184 -19.60 17.27 -7.87
N GLY A 185 -19.51 15.97 -7.97
CA GLY A 185 -19.70 15.03 -6.86
C GLY A 185 -18.33 14.55 -6.35
N ASN A 186 -18.34 13.96 -5.16
CA ASN A 186 -17.16 13.31 -4.60
C ASN A 186 -17.55 11.88 -4.28
N ASP A 187 -17.59 11.06 -5.30
CA ASP A 187 -17.94 9.65 -5.15
C ASP A 187 -16.73 8.76 -5.39
N LEU A 188 -16.13 8.30 -4.29
CA LEU A 188 -15.07 7.30 -4.33
C LEU A 188 -15.57 5.91 -4.72
N SER A 189 -16.89 5.71 -4.84
CA SER A 189 -17.44 4.40 -5.19
C SER A 189 -16.96 3.93 -6.56
N ALA A 190 -16.81 4.85 -7.52
CA ALA A 190 -16.25 4.52 -8.83
C ALA A 190 -14.78 4.08 -8.72
N VAL A 191 -13.98 4.83 -7.95
CA VAL A 191 -12.56 4.54 -7.65
C VAL A 191 -12.42 3.17 -6.98
N VAL A 192 -13.26 2.93 -5.96
CA VAL A 192 -13.30 1.70 -5.18
C VAL A 192 -13.69 0.51 -6.09
N ASN A 193 -14.74 0.66 -6.89
CA ASN A 193 -15.21 -0.38 -7.81
C ASN A 193 -14.18 -0.68 -8.92
N GLU A 194 -13.52 0.34 -9.44
CA GLU A 194 -12.51 0.20 -10.49
C GLU A 194 -11.27 -0.54 -9.99
N LEU A 195 -10.86 -0.33 -8.73
CA LEU A 195 -9.76 -1.08 -8.10
C LEU A 195 -10.19 -2.49 -7.69
N SER A 196 -11.44 -2.70 -7.30
CA SER A 196 -11.94 -4.03 -6.92
C SER A 196 -12.04 -5.00 -8.10
N SER A 197 -12.26 -4.46 -9.31
CA SER A 197 -12.32 -5.25 -10.54
C SER A 197 -10.94 -5.58 -11.13
N ALA A 198 -9.88 -4.94 -10.62
CA ALA A 198 -8.54 -5.17 -11.10
C ALA A 198 -8.00 -6.51 -10.54
N GLU A 199 -7.56 -7.40 -11.39
CA GLU A 199 -6.89 -8.68 -11.03
C GLU A 199 -5.53 -8.48 -10.30
N ASN A 200 -5.23 -7.28 -9.86
CA ASN A 200 -3.88 -6.76 -9.67
C ASN A 200 -3.36 -6.78 -8.23
N GLY A 201 -3.97 -7.51 -7.31
CA GLY A 201 -3.33 -7.72 -6.01
C GLY A 201 -3.23 -6.49 -5.09
N VAL A 202 -3.95 -5.39 -5.37
CA VAL A 202 -3.95 -4.18 -4.53
C VAL A 202 -5.07 -4.25 -3.50
N ILE A 203 -4.72 -4.16 -2.23
CA ILE A 203 -5.69 -4.00 -1.14
C ILE A 203 -5.93 -2.50 -0.93
N VAL A 204 -7.20 -2.09 -0.98
CA VAL A 204 -7.57 -0.68 -0.83
C VAL A 204 -8.25 -0.46 0.51
N PHE A 205 -7.76 0.52 1.26
CA PHE A 205 -8.38 1.03 2.48
C PHE A 205 -8.85 2.45 2.21
N ALA A 206 -10.14 2.69 2.17
CA ALA A 206 -10.73 3.99 1.95
C ALA A 206 -11.38 4.52 3.22
N ALA A 207 -11.11 5.77 3.56
CA ALA A 207 -11.65 6.43 4.74
C ALA A 207 -13.18 6.50 4.74
N SER A 208 -13.78 6.62 3.57
CA SER A 208 -15.23 6.58 3.38
C SER A 208 -15.55 6.31 1.91
N THR A 209 -16.79 5.94 1.62
CA THR A 209 -17.36 5.90 0.27
C THR A 209 -18.60 6.78 0.19
N GLY A 210 -18.89 7.27 -1.01
CA GLY A 210 -20.10 8.06 -1.26
C GLY A 210 -20.04 9.45 -0.63
N ARG A 211 -21.14 9.90 0.01
CA ARG A 211 -21.35 11.26 0.49
C ARG A 211 -20.90 11.52 1.93
N GLN A 212 -20.17 10.62 2.54
CA GLN A 212 -19.70 10.81 3.92
C GLN A 212 -18.42 11.66 3.95
N PHE A 213 -18.37 12.56 4.94
CA PHE A 213 -17.17 13.39 5.16
C PHE A 213 -16.16 12.64 6.02
N ALA A 214 -14.90 12.61 5.60
CA ALA A 214 -13.82 12.25 6.52
C ALA A 214 -13.79 13.25 7.68
N GLN A 215 -13.73 12.72 8.89
CA GLN A 215 -13.79 13.53 10.11
C GLN A 215 -12.37 13.78 10.63
N GLU A 216 -12.07 15.05 10.88
CA GLU A 216 -10.84 15.49 11.55
C GLU A 216 -11.18 16.05 12.94
N SER A 217 -10.30 15.92 13.91
CA SER A 217 -10.50 16.52 15.23
C SER A 217 -9.19 16.73 15.97
N ALA A 218 -9.07 17.89 16.62
CA ALA A 218 -7.98 18.18 17.54
C ALA A 218 -7.88 17.15 18.69
N LYS A 219 -8.99 16.53 19.08
CA LYS A 219 -9.03 15.46 20.09
C LYS A 219 -8.20 14.25 19.69
N TRP A 220 -8.15 13.92 18.41
CA TRP A 220 -7.38 12.78 17.89
C TRP A 220 -6.02 13.22 17.34
N GLY A 221 -5.90 14.51 17.00
CA GLY A 221 -4.72 15.11 16.40
C GLY A 221 -4.43 14.62 14.98
N ASN A 222 -5.43 13.99 14.33
CA ASN A 222 -5.40 13.39 13.00
C ASN A 222 -6.82 13.33 12.43
N GLY A 223 -6.96 12.95 11.17
CA GLY A 223 -8.18 12.38 10.64
C GLY A 223 -8.54 11.05 11.35
N ALA A 224 -9.83 10.76 11.50
CA ALA A 224 -10.29 9.57 12.22
C ALA A 224 -9.77 8.28 11.59
N PHE A 225 -9.75 8.21 10.27
CA PHE A 225 -9.25 7.04 9.54
C PHE A 225 -7.75 6.85 9.76
N THR A 226 -6.94 7.87 9.51
CA THR A 226 -5.49 7.80 9.71
C THR A 226 -5.14 7.50 11.16
N ARG A 227 -5.88 8.07 12.13
CA ARG A 227 -5.71 7.75 13.55
C ARG A 227 -5.94 6.26 13.83
N ALA A 228 -7.00 5.68 13.28
CA ALA A 228 -7.28 4.25 13.44
C ALA A 228 -6.20 3.37 12.79
N VAL A 229 -5.68 3.76 11.61
CA VAL A 229 -4.55 3.04 10.98
C VAL A 229 -3.33 3.04 11.89
N ILE A 230 -2.96 4.21 12.44
CA ILE A 230 -1.79 4.35 13.32
C ILE A 230 -1.94 3.50 14.58
N GLU A 231 -3.08 3.57 15.26
CA GLU A 231 -3.37 2.78 16.46
C GLU A 231 -3.34 1.29 16.14
N GLY A 232 -4.00 0.87 15.07
CA GLY A 232 -4.03 -0.53 14.63
C GLY A 232 -2.64 -1.08 14.34
N MET A 233 -1.84 -0.35 13.55
CA MET A 233 -0.45 -0.72 13.22
C MET A 233 0.48 -0.71 14.44
N SER A 234 0.15 0.06 15.47
CA SER A 234 0.93 0.15 16.72
C SER A 234 0.63 -1.01 17.69
N GLY A 235 -0.35 -1.87 17.39
CA GLY A 235 -0.63 -3.05 18.19
C GLY A 235 -2.10 -3.29 18.51
N GLU A 236 -2.93 -2.25 18.51
CA GLU A 236 -4.35 -2.34 18.91
C GLU A 236 -5.17 -3.27 17.99
N ALA A 237 -4.72 -3.52 16.75
CA ALA A 237 -5.37 -4.46 15.85
C ALA A 237 -5.00 -5.94 16.12
N ASP A 238 -4.03 -6.24 16.99
CA ASP A 238 -3.64 -7.62 17.33
C ASP A 238 -4.60 -8.23 18.36
N SER A 239 -5.81 -8.51 17.92
CA SER A 239 -6.84 -9.13 18.77
C SER A 239 -6.48 -10.55 19.26
N SER A 240 -5.53 -11.20 18.61
CA SER A 240 -5.08 -12.56 18.95
C SER A 240 -3.88 -12.60 19.90
N GLY A 241 -3.21 -11.47 20.14
CA GLY A 241 -1.99 -11.41 20.95
C GLY A 241 -0.79 -12.12 20.31
N SER A 242 -0.84 -12.36 19.00
CA SER A 242 0.19 -13.09 18.24
C SER A 242 1.47 -12.30 18.03
N GLY A 243 1.45 -11.01 18.27
CA GLY A 243 2.51 -10.07 17.90
C GLY A 243 2.55 -9.75 16.40
N ARG A 244 1.52 -10.17 15.64
CA ARG A 244 1.39 -9.95 14.20
C ARG A 244 0.07 -9.26 13.89
N ILE A 245 0.10 -8.30 12.99
CA ILE A 245 -1.08 -7.60 12.49
C ILE A 245 -1.18 -7.88 11.01
N THR A 246 -2.25 -8.56 10.60
CA THR A 246 -2.53 -8.82 9.19
C THR A 246 -3.41 -7.71 8.61
N HIS A 247 -3.49 -7.65 7.27
CA HIS A 247 -4.36 -6.66 6.62
C HIS A 247 -5.85 -6.85 7.01
N LYS A 248 -6.31 -8.09 7.27
CA LYS A 248 -7.69 -8.35 7.72
C LYS A 248 -7.93 -7.90 9.16
N MET A 249 -6.96 -8.10 10.05
CA MET A 249 -7.03 -7.61 11.43
C MET A 249 -7.05 -6.07 11.44
N LEU A 250 -6.21 -5.45 10.60
CA LEU A 250 -6.18 -4.00 10.44
C LEU A 250 -7.51 -3.46 9.90
N ASP A 251 -8.10 -4.11 8.89
CA ASP A 251 -9.41 -3.76 8.33
C ASP A 251 -10.52 -3.75 9.39
N LEU A 252 -10.64 -4.83 10.13
CA LEU A 252 -11.63 -4.95 11.20
C LEU A 252 -11.46 -3.83 12.24
N TYR A 253 -10.22 -3.62 12.69
CA TYR A 253 -9.90 -2.59 13.68
C TYR A 253 -10.25 -1.19 13.17
N ILE A 254 -9.83 -0.84 11.95
CA ILE A 254 -10.13 0.46 11.34
C ILE A 254 -11.65 0.69 11.27
N SER A 255 -12.39 -0.31 10.78
CA SER A 255 -13.85 -0.21 10.63
C SER A 255 -14.56 0.09 11.96
N GLU A 256 -14.22 -0.65 13.01
CA GLU A 256 -14.82 -0.47 14.34
C GLU A 256 -14.36 0.83 15.00
N ARG A 257 -13.07 1.12 14.92
CA ARG A 257 -12.48 2.29 15.59
C ARG A 257 -12.97 3.61 15.01
N VAL A 258 -13.02 3.73 13.69
CA VAL A 258 -13.54 4.94 13.03
C VAL A 258 -15.01 5.16 13.35
N LYS A 259 -15.84 4.11 13.29
CA LYS A 259 -17.26 4.21 13.68
C LYS A 259 -17.42 4.68 15.12
N ALA A 260 -16.62 4.15 16.05
CA ALA A 260 -16.66 4.55 17.45
C ALA A 260 -16.24 6.01 17.63
N MET A 261 -15.12 6.45 17.02
CA MET A 261 -14.61 7.81 17.13
C MET A 261 -15.58 8.84 16.53
N THR A 262 -16.20 8.52 15.41
CA THR A 262 -17.08 9.43 14.65
C THR A 262 -18.56 9.29 15.00
N ARG A 263 -18.90 8.41 15.95
CA ARG A 263 -20.29 8.07 16.32
C ARG A 263 -21.10 7.63 15.08
N GLY A 264 -20.50 6.83 14.22
CA GLY A 264 -21.12 6.30 13.01
C GLY A 264 -21.23 7.28 11.83
N LYS A 265 -20.69 8.49 11.94
CA LYS A 265 -20.74 9.48 10.85
C LYS A 265 -19.79 9.15 9.68
N GLN A 266 -18.77 8.34 9.92
CA GLN A 266 -17.82 7.87 8.92
C GLN A 266 -17.72 6.34 8.96
N SER A 267 -17.78 5.73 7.79
CA SER A 267 -17.67 4.27 7.61
C SER A 267 -16.59 3.98 6.59
N PRO A 268 -15.42 3.53 7.04
CA PRO A 268 -14.36 3.07 6.15
C PRO A 268 -14.79 1.85 5.34
N VAL A 269 -14.18 1.68 4.19
CA VAL A 269 -14.39 0.52 3.34
C VAL A 269 -13.03 -0.05 2.94
N THR A 270 -12.90 -1.37 3.04
CA THR A 270 -11.73 -2.10 2.56
C THR A 270 -12.11 -3.03 1.42
N ILE A 271 -11.29 -3.03 0.38
CA ILE A 271 -11.43 -3.95 -0.76
C ILE A 271 -10.21 -4.84 -0.78
N VAL A 272 -10.49 -6.14 -0.70
CA VAL A 272 -9.46 -7.18 -0.85
C VAL A 272 -9.81 -7.98 -2.10
N PRO A 273 -8.96 -7.94 -3.16
CA PRO A 273 -9.18 -8.74 -4.36
C PRO A 273 -9.28 -10.23 -4.05
N GLN A 274 -10.08 -10.94 -4.84
CA GLN A 274 -10.21 -12.40 -4.70
C GLN A 274 -8.84 -13.08 -4.89
N GLY A 275 -8.56 -14.09 -4.07
CA GLY A 275 -7.31 -14.84 -4.16
C GLY A 275 -6.14 -14.28 -3.37
N ILE A 276 -6.23 -13.07 -2.80
CA ILE A 276 -5.17 -12.57 -1.91
C ILE A 276 -5.29 -13.28 -0.55
N ALA A 277 -4.28 -14.10 -0.24
CA ALA A 277 -4.14 -14.69 1.09
C ALA A 277 -3.88 -13.59 2.13
N ASP A 278 -4.36 -13.83 3.35
CA ASP A 278 -4.04 -12.93 4.45
C ASP A 278 -2.53 -12.91 4.73
N PHE A 279 -1.96 -11.72 4.94
CA PHE A 279 -0.54 -11.54 5.19
C PHE A 279 -0.28 -10.45 6.23
N PRO A 280 0.82 -10.55 6.99
CA PRO A 280 1.16 -9.54 7.97
C PRO A 280 1.57 -8.22 7.30
N VAL A 281 1.11 -7.11 7.87
CA VAL A 281 1.46 -5.73 7.50
C VAL A 281 2.31 -5.06 8.57
N ALA A 282 2.25 -5.57 9.81
CA ALA A 282 3.09 -5.14 10.92
C ALA A 282 3.38 -6.28 11.90
N VAL A 283 4.42 -6.07 12.71
CA VAL A 283 4.71 -6.86 13.90
C VAL A 283 4.93 -5.93 15.11
N THR A 284 4.49 -6.36 16.29
CA THR A 284 4.51 -5.54 17.52
C THR A 284 5.63 -5.93 18.48
N ARG A 285 6.28 -7.07 18.24
CA ARG A 285 7.37 -7.62 19.06
C ARG A 285 8.59 -7.94 18.23
#